data_9f620565a330d95b599e0b45dfc2c8b6
#
_entry.id   9f620565a330d95b599e0b45dfc2c8b6
#
_cell.length_a   1.000
_cell.length_b   1.000
_cell.length_c   1.000
_cell.angle_alpha   90.00
_cell.angle_beta   90.00
_cell.angle_gamma   90.00
#
_symmetry.space_group_name_H-M   'P 1'
#
loop_
_entity.id
_entity.type
_entity.pdbx_description
1 polymer ?
#
loop_
_entity_poly.entity_id
_entity_poly.type
_entity_poly.pdbx_seq_one_letter_code
_entity_poly.pdbx_strand_id
1 'polypeptide(L)'
;MTEAYIFTIILIAAAVIAVIAFIVGVIVKYKENKDNANKKKVYISDLVITYCGVGTALMNKRTISYRDVTAEGALKSRQKQQEMANKAHQTLATLSDNDIFNFEGIVVIHKNQFIAIEQGTHTEYE
;
A
#
# COMPACT_ATOMS: atom_id res chain seq x y z
N MET A 1 10.86 -40.13 43.34
CA MET A 1 9.43 -40.04 43.09
C MET A 1 8.92 -38.59 43.05
N THR A 2 9.41 -37.74 43.92
CA THR A 2 8.99 -36.31 43.96
C THR A 2 9.39 -35.51 42.71
N GLU A 3 10.55 -35.76 42.14
CA GLU A 3 11.05 -35.07 40.94
C GLU A 3 10.24 -35.41 39.69
N ALA A 4 9.87 -36.67 39.48
CA ALA A 4 9.05 -37.10 38.38
C ALA A 4 7.62 -36.54 38.46
N TYR A 5 7.09 -36.41 39.66
CA TYR A 5 5.77 -35.84 39.91
C TYR A 5 5.76 -34.32 39.59
N ILE A 6 6.77 -33.59 40.05
CA ILE A 6 6.94 -32.16 39.77
C ILE A 6 7.10 -31.93 38.27
N PHE A 7 7.89 -32.73 37.57
CA PHE A 7 8.07 -32.67 36.12
C PHE A 7 6.77 -32.88 35.38
N THR A 8 5.95 -33.85 35.81
CA THR A 8 4.63 -34.10 35.22
C THR A 8 3.68 -32.92 35.41
N ILE A 9 3.68 -32.28 36.59
CA ILE A 9 2.86 -31.08 36.84
C ILE A 9 3.28 -29.93 35.95
N ILE A 10 4.57 -29.70 35.76
CA ILE A 10 5.10 -28.65 34.88
C ILE A 10 4.69 -28.88 33.44
N LEU A 11 4.75 -30.12 32.95
CA LEU A 11 4.29 -30.47 31.60
C LEU A 11 2.81 -30.21 31.40
N ILE A 12 1.96 -30.58 32.36
CA ILE A 12 0.51 -30.35 32.30
C ILE A 12 0.23 -28.85 32.32
N ALA A 13 0.88 -28.09 33.17
CA ALA A 13 0.74 -26.64 33.23
C ALA A 13 1.13 -25.96 31.90
N ALA A 14 2.24 -26.37 31.29
CA ALA A 14 2.69 -25.87 30.00
C ALA A 14 1.68 -26.19 28.89
N ALA A 15 1.12 -27.40 28.86
CA ALA A 15 0.10 -27.79 27.90
C ALA A 15 -1.18 -26.97 28.05
N VAL A 16 -1.63 -26.71 29.27
CA VAL A 16 -2.80 -25.86 29.54
C VAL A 16 -2.60 -24.42 29.07
N ILE A 17 -1.44 -23.85 29.35
CA ILE A 17 -1.07 -22.49 28.92
C ILE A 17 -1.07 -22.42 27.37
N ALA A 18 -0.52 -23.41 26.69
CA ALA A 18 -0.49 -23.45 25.23
C ALA A 18 -1.91 -23.51 24.63
N VAL A 19 -2.81 -24.29 25.21
CA VAL A 19 -4.20 -24.38 24.79
C VAL A 19 -4.94 -23.06 24.98
N ILE A 20 -4.75 -22.40 26.12
CA ILE A 20 -5.35 -21.11 26.41
C ILE A 20 -4.85 -20.04 25.41
N ALA A 21 -3.56 -19.99 25.14
CA ALA A 21 -2.98 -19.08 24.16
C ALA A 21 -3.54 -19.28 22.75
N PHE A 22 -3.75 -20.54 22.35
CA PHE A 22 -4.35 -20.88 21.07
C PHE A 22 -5.80 -20.40 20.97
N ILE A 23 -6.61 -20.63 22.00
CA ILE A 23 -8.01 -20.20 22.06
C ILE A 23 -8.10 -18.66 21.99
N VAL A 24 -7.28 -17.94 22.74
CA VAL A 24 -7.23 -16.47 22.72
C VAL A 24 -6.88 -15.97 21.31
N GLY A 25 -5.90 -16.58 20.67
CA GLY A 25 -5.51 -16.22 19.30
C GLY A 25 -6.64 -16.40 18.29
N VAL A 26 -7.41 -17.48 18.39
CA VAL A 26 -8.57 -17.75 17.54
C VAL A 26 -9.69 -16.72 17.77
N ILE A 27 -9.96 -16.37 19.02
CA ILE A 27 -10.98 -15.36 19.37
C ILE A 27 -10.59 -14.00 18.83
N VAL A 28 -9.34 -13.58 18.96
CA VAL A 28 -8.85 -12.30 18.44
C VAL A 28 -8.99 -12.24 16.93
N LYS A 29 -8.58 -13.27 16.21
CA LYS A 29 -8.77 -13.37 14.74
C LYS A 29 -10.23 -13.29 14.34
N TYR A 30 -11.11 -13.98 15.05
CA TYR A 30 -12.55 -13.97 14.76
C TYR A 30 -13.13 -12.56 14.92
N LYS A 31 -12.76 -11.85 15.96
CA LYS A 31 -13.21 -10.44 16.19
C LYS A 31 -12.71 -9.51 15.10
N GLU A 32 -11.43 -9.60 14.71
CA GLU A 32 -10.88 -8.79 13.63
C GLU A 32 -11.61 -9.03 12.30
N ASN A 33 -11.85 -10.29 11.95
CA ASN A 33 -12.58 -10.63 10.73
C ASN A 33 -14.02 -10.13 10.76
N LYS A 34 -14.69 -10.19 11.91
CA LYS A 34 -16.06 -9.70 12.06
C LYS A 34 -16.13 -8.18 11.96
N ASP A 35 -15.19 -7.46 12.58
CA ASP A 35 -15.11 -6.01 12.51
C ASP A 35 -14.82 -5.55 11.06
N ASN A 36 -13.93 -6.21 10.35
CA ASN A 36 -13.64 -5.91 8.96
C ASN A 36 -14.80 -6.25 8.02
N ALA A 37 -15.57 -7.30 8.30
CA ALA A 37 -16.74 -7.67 7.51
C ALA A 37 -17.87 -6.63 7.56
N ASN A 38 -17.97 -5.87 8.66
CA ASN A 38 -18.97 -4.80 8.83
C ASN A 38 -18.54 -3.46 8.25
N LYS A 39 -17.27 -3.31 7.85
CA LYS A 39 -16.74 -2.10 7.24
C LYS A 39 -16.75 -2.20 5.73
N LYS A 40 -17.06 -1.09 5.06
CA LYS A 40 -16.90 -1.02 3.61
C LYS A 40 -15.43 -1.14 3.23
N LYS A 41 -15.16 -2.04 2.30
CA LYS A 41 -13.84 -2.17 1.69
C LYS A 41 -13.70 -1.13 0.59
N VAL A 42 -12.68 -0.29 0.69
CA VAL A 42 -12.36 0.73 -0.32
C VAL A 42 -11.01 0.40 -0.93
N TYR A 43 -10.97 0.31 -2.24
CA TYR A 43 -9.76 0.10 -3.01
C TYR A 43 -9.17 1.44 -3.41
N ILE A 44 -7.91 1.67 -3.07
CA ILE A 44 -7.21 2.90 -3.40
C ILE A 44 -6.08 2.59 -4.36
N SER A 45 -6.06 3.32 -5.47
CA SER A 45 -5.01 3.24 -6.48
C SER A 45 -4.26 4.56 -6.50
N ASP A 46 -2.97 4.54 -6.26
CA ASP A 46 -2.11 5.72 -6.19
C ASP A 46 -1.12 5.74 -7.34
N LEU A 47 -1.00 6.89 -7.97
CA LEU A 47 0.05 7.19 -8.93
C LEU A 47 0.91 8.30 -8.34
N VAL A 48 2.16 8.00 -8.01
CA VAL A 48 3.08 8.92 -7.36
C VAL A 48 4.13 9.39 -8.34
N ILE A 49 4.21 10.70 -8.53
CA ILE A 49 5.22 11.34 -9.39
C ILE A 49 6.24 12.00 -8.47
N THR A 50 7.50 11.59 -8.61
CA THR A 50 8.63 12.12 -7.85
C THR A 50 9.48 12.99 -8.76
N TYR A 51 9.81 14.19 -8.31
CA TYR A 51 10.62 15.15 -9.05
C TYR A 51 11.45 16.03 -8.11
N CYS A 52 12.52 16.63 -8.63
CA CYS A 52 13.30 17.60 -7.89
C CYS A 52 12.72 19.00 -8.06
N GLY A 53 12.74 19.81 -6.99
CA GLY A 53 12.41 21.22 -7.06
C GLY A 53 13.48 22.02 -7.82
N VAL A 54 13.10 23.21 -8.33
CA VAL A 54 14.02 24.10 -9.03
C VAL A 54 15.08 24.64 -8.06
N GLY A 55 16.36 24.40 -8.39
CA GLY A 55 17.47 24.93 -7.59
C GLY A 55 17.68 24.26 -6.24
N THR A 56 16.98 23.16 -5.94
CA THR A 56 17.13 22.42 -4.69
C THR A 56 17.33 20.94 -4.96
N ALA A 57 18.06 20.25 -4.06
CA ALA A 57 18.19 18.81 -4.08
C ALA A 57 16.98 18.10 -3.41
N LEU A 58 15.96 18.85 -3.00
CA LEU A 58 14.78 18.32 -2.33
C LEU A 58 13.84 17.63 -3.31
N MET A 59 13.50 16.39 -3.01
CA MET A 59 12.51 15.62 -3.76
C MET A 59 11.10 16.03 -3.36
N ASN A 60 10.28 16.30 -4.36
CA ASN A 60 8.85 16.54 -4.20
C ASN A 60 8.07 15.36 -4.76
N LYS A 61 6.92 15.08 -4.17
CA LYS A 61 6.01 14.03 -4.63
C LYS A 61 4.61 14.60 -4.84
N ARG A 62 4.00 14.22 -5.95
CA ARG A 62 2.58 14.45 -6.22
C ARG A 62 1.89 13.11 -6.37
N THR A 63 0.76 12.95 -5.71
CA THR A 63 0.00 11.71 -5.73
C THR A 63 -1.37 11.94 -6.35
N ILE A 64 -1.72 11.10 -7.30
CA ILE A 64 -3.07 11.02 -7.86
C ILE A 64 -3.70 9.75 -7.33
N SER A 65 -4.76 9.89 -6.54
CA SER A 65 -5.44 8.76 -5.90
C SER A 65 -6.86 8.59 -6.44
N TYR A 66 -7.22 7.35 -6.75
CA TYR A 66 -8.58 6.95 -7.06
C TYR A 66 -9.12 6.02 -5.99
N ARG A 67 -10.36 6.27 -5.58
CA ARG A 67 -11.06 5.46 -4.57
C ARG A 67 -12.20 4.73 -5.25
N ASP A 68 -12.24 3.42 -5.09
CA ASP A 68 -13.27 2.56 -5.68
C ASP A 68 -13.85 1.62 -4.64
N VAL A 69 -15.15 1.42 -4.70
CA VAL A 69 -15.86 0.51 -3.76
C VAL A 69 -16.00 -0.91 -4.31
N THR A 70 -15.64 -1.12 -5.57
CA THR A 70 -15.69 -2.43 -6.23
C THR A 70 -14.33 -2.81 -6.78
N ALA A 71 -14.04 -4.11 -6.85
CA ALA A 71 -12.80 -4.62 -7.44
C ALA A 71 -12.70 -4.30 -8.93
N GLU A 72 -13.83 -4.31 -9.65
CA GLU A 72 -13.89 -3.96 -11.06
C GLU A 72 -13.54 -2.49 -11.30
N GLY A 73 -14.11 -1.58 -10.49
CA GLY A 73 -13.77 -0.16 -10.53
C GLY A 73 -12.28 0.09 -10.23
N ALA A 74 -11.74 -0.61 -9.23
CA ALA A 74 -10.32 -0.54 -8.89
C ALA A 74 -9.42 -0.98 -10.05
N LEU A 75 -9.80 -2.03 -10.77
CA LEU A 75 -9.06 -2.50 -11.94
C LEU A 75 -9.05 -1.44 -13.05
N LYS A 76 -10.19 -0.82 -13.33
CA LYS A 76 -10.30 0.26 -14.31
C LYS A 76 -9.44 1.46 -13.93
N SER A 77 -9.46 1.86 -12.66
CA SER A 77 -8.62 2.95 -12.15
C SER A 77 -7.14 2.67 -12.30
N ARG A 78 -6.70 1.45 -11.99
CA ARG A 78 -5.30 1.03 -12.16
C ARG A 78 -4.89 1.05 -13.63
N GLN A 79 -5.75 0.57 -14.53
CA GLN A 79 -5.50 0.61 -15.97
C GLN A 79 -5.37 2.05 -16.47
N LYS A 80 -6.24 2.95 -16.02
CA LYS A 80 -6.16 4.37 -16.38
C LYS A 80 -4.86 4.99 -15.89
N GLN A 81 -4.45 4.72 -14.65
CA GLN A 81 -3.17 5.20 -14.12
C GLN A 81 -1.98 4.64 -14.88
N GLN A 82 -2.03 3.38 -15.27
CA GLN A 82 -0.97 2.75 -16.07
C GLN A 82 -0.87 3.40 -17.46
N GLU A 83 -1.98 3.70 -18.10
CA GLU A 83 -2.00 4.43 -19.38
C GLU A 83 -1.40 5.84 -19.22
N MET A 84 -1.74 6.54 -18.15
CA MET A 84 -1.17 7.85 -17.84
C MET A 84 0.35 7.77 -17.66
N ALA A 85 0.83 6.77 -16.93
CA ALA A 85 2.27 6.56 -16.71
C ALA A 85 2.99 6.21 -18.02
N ASN A 86 2.41 5.34 -18.83
CA ASN A 86 2.98 4.97 -20.14
C ASN A 86 3.06 6.17 -21.08
N LYS A 87 2.01 6.99 -21.14
CA LYS A 87 1.99 8.21 -21.92
C LYS A 87 3.05 9.20 -21.45
N ALA A 88 3.22 9.33 -20.13
CA ALA A 88 4.26 10.17 -19.55
C ALA A 88 5.66 9.71 -19.95
N HIS A 89 5.95 8.42 -19.88
CA HIS A 89 7.23 7.85 -20.30
C HIS A 89 7.48 8.06 -21.79
N GLN A 90 6.47 7.89 -22.64
CA GLN A 90 6.58 8.16 -24.08
C GLN A 90 6.89 9.63 -24.36
N THR A 91 6.20 10.53 -23.66
CA THR A 91 6.43 11.98 -23.78
C THR A 91 7.85 12.33 -23.34
N LEU A 92 8.29 11.82 -22.18
CA LEU A 92 9.65 12.06 -21.66
C LEU A 92 10.73 11.59 -22.64
N ALA A 93 10.51 10.48 -23.32
CA ALA A 93 11.47 9.95 -24.31
C ALA A 93 11.68 10.88 -25.51
N THR A 94 10.70 11.75 -25.81
CA THR A 94 10.78 12.70 -26.93
C THR A 94 11.29 14.07 -26.52
N LEU A 95 11.35 14.38 -25.23
CA LEU A 95 11.79 15.66 -24.71
C LEU A 95 13.31 15.72 -24.51
N SER A 96 13.88 16.91 -24.71
CA SER A 96 15.24 17.24 -24.29
C SER A 96 15.28 17.64 -22.83
N ASP A 97 16.45 17.62 -22.20
CA ASP A 97 16.60 17.85 -20.74
C ASP A 97 16.04 19.18 -20.25
N ASN A 98 16.09 20.22 -21.08
CA ASN A 98 15.57 21.55 -20.75
C ASN A 98 14.12 21.79 -21.19
N ASP A 99 13.50 20.82 -21.87
CA ASP A 99 12.10 20.94 -22.28
C ASP A 99 11.16 20.78 -21.10
N ILE A 100 10.01 21.44 -21.21
CA ILE A 100 8.97 21.36 -20.17
C ILE A 100 8.18 20.05 -20.32
N PHE A 101 8.11 19.31 -19.23
CA PHE A 101 7.24 18.15 -19.09
C PHE A 101 6.00 18.58 -18.30
N ASN A 102 4.84 18.52 -18.96
CA ASN A 102 3.54 18.79 -18.35
C ASN A 102 2.78 17.47 -18.20
N PHE A 103 2.63 17.03 -16.96
CA PHE A 103 1.86 15.82 -16.64
C PHE A 103 0.45 16.22 -16.21
N GLU A 104 -0.50 16.14 -17.14
CA GLU A 104 -1.93 16.40 -16.93
C GLU A 104 -2.25 17.74 -16.24
N GLY A 105 -1.38 18.73 -16.33
CA GLY A 105 -1.50 20.00 -15.62
C GLY A 105 -1.21 19.93 -14.11
N ILE A 106 -0.94 18.73 -13.59
CA ILE A 106 -0.70 18.49 -12.16
C ILE A 106 0.75 18.74 -11.78
N VAL A 107 1.67 18.30 -12.64
CA VAL A 107 3.10 18.51 -12.50
C VAL A 107 3.63 19.15 -13.77
N VAL A 108 4.25 20.31 -13.64
CA VAL A 108 4.89 21.04 -14.74
C VAL A 108 6.32 21.31 -14.34
N ILE A 109 7.25 20.59 -14.95
CA ILE A 109 8.68 20.63 -14.61
C ILE A 109 9.51 20.52 -15.88
N HIS A 110 10.82 20.83 -15.78
CA HIS A 110 11.76 20.46 -16.83
C HIS A 110 12.02 18.97 -16.78
N LYS A 111 12.28 18.35 -17.93
CA LYS A 111 12.55 16.92 -18.03
C LYS A 111 13.66 16.46 -17.08
N ASN A 112 14.72 17.22 -16.93
CA ASN A 112 15.84 16.88 -16.04
C ASN A 112 15.48 16.88 -14.54
N GLN A 113 14.33 17.45 -14.15
CA GLN A 113 13.81 17.41 -12.79
C GLN A 113 13.02 16.15 -12.47
N PHE A 114 12.58 15.41 -13.49
CA PHE A 114 11.81 14.19 -13.32
C PHE A 114 12.69 13.07 -12.74
N ILE A 115 12.17 12.35 -11.75
CA ILE A 115 12.86 11.22 -11.11
C ILE A 115 12.15 9.91 -11.43
N ALA A 116 10.88 9.78 -11.04
CA ALA A 116 10.14 8.52 -11.19
C ALA A 116 8.62 8.72 -11.17
N ILE A 117 7.92 7.78 -11.82
CA ILE A 117 6.49 7.57 -11.65
C ILE A 117 6.31 6.16 -11.10
N GLU A 118 5.62 6.04 -9.97
CA GLU A 118 5.36 4.77 -9.31
C GLU A 118 3.86 4.57 -9.13
N GLN A 119 3.40 3.34 -9.32
CA GLN A 119 2.01 2.96 -9.12
C GLN A 119 1.92 2.04 -7.90
N GLY A 120 1.03 2.37 -6.98
CA GLY A 120 0.76 1.56 -5.80
C GLY A 120 -0.73 1.35 -5.59
N THR A 121 -1.07 0.30 -4.89
CA THR A 121 -2.46 -0.01 -4.52
C THR A 121 -2.51 -0.43 -3.07
N HIS A 122 -3.55 -0.01 -2.38
CA HIS A 122 -3.84 -0.48 -1.02
C HIS A 122 -5.34 -0.52 -0.77
N THR A 123 -5.72 -1.15 0.31
CA THR A 123 -7.12 -1.32 0.70
C THR A 123 -7.34 -0.67 2.05
N GLU A 124 -8.41 0.09 2.17
CA GLU A 124 -8.87 0.66 3.43
C GLU A 124 -10.26 0.16 3.77
N TYR A 125 -10.59 0.12 5.05
CA TYR A 125 -11.90 -0.24 5.56
C TYR A 125 -12.52 0.97 6.25
N GLU A 126 -13.70 1.33 5.80
CA GLU A 126 -14.47 2.46 6.35
C GLU A 126 -15.71 2.01 7.09
#